data_d775da84320bc2a7d6e43912b909bee9
#
_entry.id   d775da84320bc2a7d6e43912b909bee9
#
_cell.length_a   1.000
_cell.length_b   1.000
_cell.length_c   1.000
_cell.angle_alpha   90.00
_cell.angle_beta   90.00
_cell.angle_gamma   90.00
#
_symmetry.space_group_name_H-M   'P 1'
#
loop_
_entity.id
_entity.type
_entity.pdbx_description
1 polymer ?
#
loop_
_entity_poly.entity_id
_entity_poly.type
_entity_poly.pdbx_seq_one_letter_code
_entity_poly.pdbx_strand_id
1 'polypeptide(L)'
;DIAGIQLLDDSLLIDDDGTDRQALLEQKAEDSDLLNELSDGKTYRYDFHYLDLVDAYNGNAWVSASYGTTIYLPYPDGVTMDNANDLDVQVIHFPGLHREYGIAGQAEVTDAIEACEPEVITAEFDANGIEFDVDRSGFSPFAVVWQENAQTFTITASAGDGGSISPRGSVAVAEGADKIFTITPNGGYTIANVKVDEKSVGAVDSYTFTDVNANHTISATFARDSSGDGGGHDSDPYLRFDSNGGTRFDPIDEDGRSFSLNVYDDEEYGAHIPVSYTHLTLPTNREV
;
A
#
# COMPACT_ATOMS: atom_id res chain seq x y z
N ASP A 1 -17.53 -21.46 -44.40
CA ASP A 1 -16.87 -22.41 -43.50
C ASP A 1 -15.81 -23.18 -44.28
N ILE A 2 -14.55 -22.88 -44.03
CA ILE A 2 -13.46 -23.73 -44.47
C ILE A 2 -13.33 -24.79 -43.38
N ALA A 3 -13.69 -26.03 -43.71
CA ALA A 3 -13.64 -27.13 -42.75
C ALA A 3 -12.23 -27.27 -42.19
N GLY A 4 -12.11 -27.20 -40.89
CA GLY A 4 -10.84 -27.34 -40.16
C GLY A 4 -10.15 -26.03 -39.76
N ILE A 5 -10.57 -24.89 -40.28
CA ILE A 5 -10.02 -23.60 -39.83
C ILE A 5 -10.76 -23.18 -38.54
N GLN A 6 -10.01 -22.88 -37.51
CA GLN A 6 -10.51 -22.46 -36.22
C GLN A 6 -9.76 -21.18 -35.75
N LEU A 7 -10.50 -20.33 -35.08
CA LEU A 7 -9.89 -19.26 -34.28
C LEU A 7 -9.53 -19.84 -32.92
N LEU A 8 -8.26 -19.81 -32.57
CA LEU A 8 -7.81 -20.04 -31.20
C LEU A 8 -7.75 -18.70 -30.50
N ASP A 9 -8.24 -18.71 -29.28
CA ASP A 9 -8.11 -17.60 -28.35
C ASP A 9 -7.48 -18.16 -27.07
N ASP A 10 -6.25 -17.76 -26.81
CA ASP A 10 -5.54 -18.14 -25.60
C ASP A 10 -5.31 -16.90 -24.73
N SER A 11 -5.43 -17.07 -23.44
CA SER A 11 -4.98 -16.05 -22.49
C SER A 11 -3.46 -15.99 -22.46
N LEU A 12 -2.92 -14.78 -22.43
CA LEU A 12 -1.51 -14.57 -22.10
C LEU A 12 -1.29 -14.90 -20.65
N LEU A 13 -0.58 -15.97 -20.38
CA LEU A 13 -0.24 -16.40 -19.03
C LEU A 13 1.16 -15.90 -18.67
N ILE A 14 1.42 -15.87 -17.37
CA ILE A 14 2.78 -15.73 -16.83
C ILE A 14 3.61 -16.89 -17.40
N ASP A 15 4.76 -16.57 -17.96
CA ASP A 15 5.67 -17.57 -18.48
C ASP A 15 6.32 -18.40 -17.37
N ASP A 16 6.83 -19.59 -17.75
CA ASP A 16 7.62 -20.47 -16.88
C ASP A 16 8.86 -19.76 -16.29
N ASP A 17 9.30 -18.67 -16.88
CA ASP A 17 10.42 -17.84 -16.41
C ASP A 17 10.01 -16.72 -15.44
N GLY A 18 8.70 -16.59 -15.14
CA GLY A 18 8.15 -15.61 -14.22
C GLY A 18 7.90 -14.23 -14.86
N THR A 19 7.98 -14.08 -16.19
CA THR A 19 7.64 -12.83 -16.85
C THR A 19 6.13 -12.69 -16.97
N ASP A 20 5.61 -11.58 -16.49
CA ASP A 20 4.22 -11.20 -16.70
C ASP A 20 4.11 -10.40 -18.01
N ARG A 21 3.81 -11.11 -19.10
CA ARG A 21 3.67 -10.50 -20.42
C ARG A 21 2.44 -9.61 -20.53
N GLN A 22 1.40 -9.94 -19.80
CA GLN A 22 0.20 -9.12 -19.78
C GLN A 22 0.52 -7.75 -19.19
N ALA A 23 1.20 -7.69 -18.04
CA ALA A 23 1.61 -6.42 -17.43
C ALA A 23 2.52 -5.59 -18.36
N LEU A 24 3.37 -6.23 -19.15
CA LEU A 24 4.19 -5.52 -20.15
C LEU A 24 3.35 -4.92 -21.28
N LEU A 25 2.30 -5.61 -21.73
CA LEU A 25 1.40 -5.09 -22.77
C LEU A 25 0.50 -3.99 -22.22
N GLU A 26 0.02 -4.11 -20.98
CA GLU A 26 -0.71 -3.05 -20.28
C GLU A 26 0.13 -1.77 -20.22
N GLN A 27 1.36 -1.88 -19.73
CA GLN A 27 2.30 -0.75 -19.67
C GLN A 27 2.56 -0.17 -21.06
N LYS A 28 2.72 -1.02 -22.09
CA LYS A 28 2.94 -0.58 -23.45
C LYS A 28 1.75 0.19 -24.01
N ALA A 29 0.51 -0.23 -23.70
CA ALA A 29 -0.70 0.47 -24.09
C ALA A 29 -0.78 1.84 -23.41
N GLU A 30 -0.50 1.92 -22.12
CA GLU A 30 -0.53 3.16 -21.34
C GLU A 30 0.54 4.16 -21.80
N ASP A 31 1.74 3.68 -22.16
CA ASP A 31 2.84 4.52 -22.64
C ASP A 31 2.67 5.01 -24.09
N SER A 32 1.71 4.47 -24.83
CA SER A 32 1.56 4.72 -26.28
C SER A 32 0.72 5.93 -26.67
N ASP A 33 0.16 6.68 -25.72
CA ASP A 33 -0.80 7.78 -25.96
C ASP A 33 -2.06 7.38 -26.78
N LEU A 34 -2.36 6.08 -26.87
CA LEU A 34 -3.51 5.57 -27.61
C LEU A 34 -4.78 5.53 -26.76
N LEU A 35 -4.61 5.38 -25.47
CA LEU A 35 -5.74 5.36 -24.55
C LEU A 35 -6.28 6.77 -24.32
N ASN A 36 -7.59 6.88 -24.26
CA ASN A 36 -8.23 8.13 -23.89
C ASN A 36 -7.85 8.50 -22.45
N GLU A 37 -7.83 9.81 -22.13
CA GLU A 37 -7.53 10.26 -20.79
C GLU A 37 -8.44 9.58 -19.75
N LEU A 38 -7.83 9.08 -18.68
CA LEU A 38 -8.59 8.53 -17.55
C LEU A 38 -9.46 9.62 -16.92
N SER A 39 -10.74 9.34 -16.80
CA SER A 39 -11.65 10.15 -15.99
C SER A 39 -11.25 10.08 -14.51
N ASP A 40 -11.49 11.16 -13.77
CA ASP A 40 -11.15 11.25 -12.35
C ASP A 40 -11.79 10.09 -11.54
N GLY A 41 -10.97 9.40 -10.77
CA GLY A 41 -11.37 8.25 -9.97
C GLY A 41 -11.63 6.96 -10.74
N LYS A 42 -11.24 6.89 -12.00
CA LYS A 42 -11.30 5.67 -12.81
C LYS A 42 -9.92 5.02 -12.96
N THR A 43 -9.93 3.77 -13.41
CA THR A 43 -8.75 3.01 -13.80
C THR A 43 -9.04 2.29 -15.11
N TYR A 44 -8.01 1.92 -15.86
CA TYR A 44 -8.15 1.03 -16.99
C TYR A 44 -8.34 -0.41 -16.50
N ARG A 45 -9.11 -1.16 -17.27
CA ARG A 45 -9.21 -2.62 -17.20
C ARG A 45 -8.89 -3.19 -18.56
N TYR A 46 -8.35 -4.38 -18.56
CA TYR A 46 -7.90 -5.07 -19.75
C TYR A 46 -8.45 -6.49 -19.80
N ASP A 47 -8.91 -6.90 -20.98
CA ASP A 47 -9.21 -8.28 -21.30
C ASP A 47 -8.40 -8.66 -22.54
N PHE A 48 -7.41 -9.52 -22.37
CA PHE A 48 -6.46 -9.87 -23.41
C PHE A 48 -6.87 -11.13 -24.14
N HIS A 49 -6.80 -11.06 -25.47
CA HIS A 49 -7.08 -12.15 -26.38
C HIS A 49 -5.86 -12.39 -27.26
N TYR A 50 -5.33 -13.60 -27.23
CA TYR A 50 -4.26 -13.98 -28.12
C TYR A 50 -4.84 -14.81 -29.26
N LEU A 51 -5.20 -14.15 -30.35
CA LEU A 51 -5.94 -14.74 -31.46
C LEU A 51 -4.99 -15.34 -32.47
N ASP A 52 -5.25 -16.60 -32.87
CA ASP A 52 -4.59 -17.29 -33.98
C ASP A 52 -5.59 -18.03 -34.86
N LEU A 53 -5.43 -17.92 -36.14
CA LEU A 53 -6.13 -18.78 -37.09
C LEU A 53 -5.32 -20.06 -37.34
N VAL A 54 -5.93 -21.22 -37.07
CA VAL A 54 -5.24 -22.49 -37.17
C VAL A 54 -6.03 -23.52 -38.00
N ASP A 55 -5.31 -24.42 -38.66
CA ASP A 55 -5.88 -25.61 -39.30
C ASP A 55 -5.88 -26.78 -38.32
N ALA A 56 -7.03 -27.07 -37.73
CA ALA A 56 -7.21 -28.16 -36.75
C ALA A 56 -6.95 -29.54 -37.36
N TYR A 57 -7.06 -29.70 -38.67
CA TYR A 57 -6.77 -30.99 -39.33
C TYR A 57 -5.28 -31.17 -39.65
N ASN A 58 -4.51 -30.10 -39.55
CA ASN A 58 -3.08 -30.12 -39.80
C ASN A 58 -2.27 -29.78 -38.49
N GLY A 59 -2.71 -30.35 -37.37
CA GLY A 59 -2.00 -30.18 -36.10
C GLY A 59 -1.99 -28.76 -35.58
N ASN A 60 -3.05 -27.98 -35.81
CA ASN A 60 -3.15 -26.57 -35.48
C ASN A 60 -2.05 -25.71 -36.15
N ALA A 61 -1.65 -26.08 -37.38
CA ALA A 61 -0.74 -25.24 -38.15
C ALA A 61 -1.36 -23.86 -38.38
N TRP A 62 -0.55 -22.85 -38.21
CA TRP A 62 -0.97 -21.47 -38.40
C TRP A 62 -1.40 -21.18 -39.84
N VAL A 63 -2.48 -20.42 -40.00
CA VAL A 63 -3.07 -20.07 -41.29
C VAL A 63 -3.19 -18.55 -41.37
N SER A 64 -2.68 -17.97 -42.44
CA SER A 64 -2.89 -16.57 -42.74
C SER A 64 -4.19 -16.33 -43.51
N ALA A 65 -4.96 -15.33 -43.10
CA ALA A 65 -6.11 -14.87 -43.86
C ALA A 65 -5.65 -14.11 -45.11
N SER A 66 -6.24 -14.45 -46.28
CA SER A 66 -5.94 -13.75 -47.52
C SER A 66 -6.63 -12.39 -47.64
N TYR A 67 -7.66 -12.17 -46.84
CA TYR A 67 -8.50 -10.98 -46.80
C TYR A 67 -8.76 -10.62 -45.37
N GLY A 68 -9.27 -9.40 -45.11
CA GLY A 68 -9.72 -8.99 -43.79
C GLY A 68 -10.70 -10.00 -43.19
N THR A 69 -10.59 -10.22 -41.93
CA THR A 69 -11.43 -11.15 -41.14
C THR A 69 -12.13 -10.37 -40.06
N THR A 70 -13.45 -10.49 -40.01
CA THR A 70 -14.24 -9.91 -38.93
C THR A 70 -14.20 -10.81 -37.70
N ILE A 71 -13.85 -10.28 -36.58
CA ILE A 71 -13.76 -10.94 -35.27
C ILE A 71 -14.93 -10.49 -34.43
N TYR A 72 -15.49 -11.42 -33.67
CA TYR A 72 -16.48 -11.18 -32.62
C TYR A 72 -15.92 -11.65 -31.29
N LEU A 73 -15.72 -10.74 -30.37
CA LEU A 73 -15.35 -11.08 -28.98
C LEU A 73 -16.57 -10.93 -28.05
N PRO A 74 -16.71 -11.78 -27.04
CA PRO A 74 -17.69 -11.56 -26.00
C PRO A 74 -17.36 -10.27 -25.24
N TYR A 75 -18.38 -9.68 -24.62
CA TYR A 75 -18.14 -8.58 -23.70
C TYR A 75 -17.39 -9.09 -22.47
N PRO A 76 -16.37 -8.37 -21.98
CA PRO A 76 -15.77 -8.63 -20.69
C PRO A 76 -16.78 -8.53 -19.54
N ASP A 77 -16.46 -9.11 -18.40
CA ASP A 77 -17.29 -9.02 -17.20
C ASP A 77 -17.57 -7.55 -16.83
N GLY A 78 -18.84 -7.21 -16.68
CA GLY A 78 -19.28 -5.85 -16.36
C GLY A 78 -19.48 -4.93 -17.57
N VAL A 79 -19.00 -5.29 -18.74
CA VAL A 79 -19.21 -4.57 -20.00
C VAL A 79 -20.43 -5.13 -20.73
N THR A 80 -21.22 -4.26 -21.35
CA THR A 80 -22.39 -4.62 -22.15
C THR A 80 -22.52 -3.63 -23.30
N MET A 81 -23.33 -3.97 -24.30
CA MET A 81 -23.65 -3.04 -25.38
C MET A 81 -24.17 -1.69 -24.86
N ASP A 82 -24.97 -1.72 -23.79
CA ASP A 82 -25.63 -0.52 -23.26
C ASP A 82 -24.65 0.44 -22.54
N ASN A 83 -23.56 -0.09 -21.97
CA ASN A 83 -22.60 0.70 -21.19
C ASN A 83 -21.23 0.85 -21.85
N ALA A 84 -20.97 0.23 -22.99
CA ALA A 84 -19.66 0.26 -23.64
C ALA A 84 -19.16 1.68 -23.92
N ASN A 85 -20.05 2.56 -24.35
CA ASN A 85 -19.70 3.97 -24.58
C ASN A 85 -19.43 4.74 -23.28
N ASP A 86 -20.15 4.43 -22.20
CA ASP A 86 -19.98 5.09 -20.90
C ASP A 86 -18.68 4.63 -20.21
N LEU A 87 -18.27 3.40 -20.49
CA LEU A 87 -17.01 2.81 -20.02
C LEU A 87 -15.83 3.11 -20.96
N ASP A 88 -16.07 3.81 -22.05
CA ASP A 88 -15.04 4.15 -23.03
C ASP A 88 -14.26 2.93 -23.53
N VAL A 89 -15.00 1.92 -23.99
CA VAL A 89 -14.40 0.65 -24.45
C VAL A 89 -13.65 0.86 -25.76
N GLN A 90 -12.40 0.41 -25.78
CA GLN A 90 -11.50 0.44 -26.94
C GLN A 90 -10.94 -0.96 -27.22
N VAL A 91 -10.60 -1.24 -28.46
CA VAL A 91 -9.84 -2.45 -28.83
C VAL A 91 -8.45 -2.02 -29.28
N ILE A 92 -7.43 -2.57 -28.64
CA ILE A 92 -6.03 -2.32 -28.96
C ILE A 92 -5.44 -3.59 -29.55
N HIS A 93 -4.74 -3.45 -30.66
CA HIS A 93 -3.99 -4.49 -31.32
C HIS A 93 -2.50 -4.29 -31.10
N PHE A 94 -1.79 -5.37 -30.83
CA PHE A 94 -0.34 -5.39 -30.67
C PHE A 94 0.29 -6.17 -31.83
N PRO A 95 0.54 -5.55 -32.99
CA PRO A 95 0.95 -6.23 -34.19
C PRO A 95 2.35 -6.83 -34.09
N GLY A 96 2.57 -7.95 -34.78
CA GLY A 96 3.88 -8.59 -34.88
C GLY A 96 4.26 -9.52 -33.72
N LEU A 97 3.42 -9.64 -32.70
CA LEU A 97 3.65 -10.54 -31.56
C LEU A 97 3.02 -11.91 -31.82
N HIS A 98 3.58 -12.67 -32.76
CA HIS A 98 3.06 -13.98 -33.12
C HIS A 98 3.59 -15.10 -32.23
N ARG A 99 2.74 -16.06 -31.92
CA ARG A 99 3.05 -17.22 -31.06
C ARG A 99 4.16 -18.13 -31.57
N GLU A 100 4.29 -18.26 -32.89
CA GLU A 100 5.13 -19.30 -33.53
C GLU A 100 6.59 -18.95 -33.78
N TYR A 101 6.94 -17.72 -33.58
CA TYR A 101 8.35 -17.41 -33.76
C TYR A 101 9.07 -17.84 -32.49
N GLY A 102 9.42 -19.13 -32.41
CA GLY A 102 10.29 -19.77 -31.46
C GLY A 102 11.15 -18.80 -30.67
N ILE A 103 10.48 -17.86 -30.01
CA ILE A 103 11.10 -16.85 -29.17
C ILE A 103 11.77 -17.63 -28.07
N ALA A 104 13.08 -17.76 -28.20
CA ALA A 104 13.85 -18.72 -27.48
C ALA A 104 14.19 -18.23 -26.05
N GLY A 105 13.74 -17.05 -25.66
CA GLY A 105 14.04 -16.51 -24.33
C GLY A 105 13.27 -15.26 -23.95
N GLN A 106 13.19 -15.02 -22.66
CA GLN A 106 12.51 -13.88 -22.04
C GLN A 106 12.92 -12.51 -22.62
N ALA A 107 14.23 -12.31 -22.84
CA ALA A 107 14.75 -11.05 -23.38
C ALA A 107 14.19 -10.76 -24.78
N GLU A 108 14.04 -11.77 -25.64
CA GLU A 108 13.54 -11.61 -27.01
C GLU A 108 12.05 -11.24 -27.01
N VAL A 109 11.26 -11.77 -26.06
CA VAL A 109 9.85 -11.40 -25.90
C VAL A 109 9.70 -9.97 -25.39
N THR A 110 10.45 -9.61 -24.38
CA THR A 110 10.47 -8.24 -23.85
C THR A 110 10.87 -7.24 -24.93
N ASP A 111 11.96 -7.52 -25.65
CA ASP A 111 12.42 -6.68 -26.76
C ASP A 111 11.36 -6.56 -27.86
N ALA A 112 10.62 -7.64 -28.16
CA ALA A 112 9.55 -7.63 -29.15
C ALA A 112 8.35 -6.78 -28.70
N ILE A 113 7.97 -6.87 -27.41
CA ILE A 113 6.90 -6.03 -26.83
C ILE A 113 7.33 -4.56 -26.82
N GLU A 114 8.56 -4.27 -26.43
CA GLU A 114 9.10 -2.91 -26.46
C GLU A 114 9.12 -2.32 -27.86
N ALA A 115 9.45 -3.13 -28.87
CA ALA A 115 9.48 -2.73 -30.29
C ALA A 115 8.11 -2.66 -30.96
N CYS A 116 7.09 -3.28 -30.35
CA CYS A 116 5.74 -3.28 -30.89
C CYS A 116 5.17 -1.85 -30.89
N GLU A 117 4.49 -1.49 -31.96
CA GLU A 117 3.72 -0.23 -32.04
C GLU A 117 2.23 -0.60 -31.99
N PRO A 118 1.58 -0.52 -30.84
CA PRO A 118 0.17 -0.85 -30.71
C PRO A 118 -0.70 0.15 -31.46
N GLU A 119 -1.88 -0.28 -31.87
CA GLU A 119 -2.84 0.53 -32.61
C GLU A 119 -4.26 0.33 -32.09
N VAL A 120 -5.08 1.38 -32.15
CA VAL A 120 -6.51 1.28 -31.83
C VAL A 120 -7.25 0.77 -33.05
N ILE A 121 -8.02 -0.30 -32.86
CA ILE A 121 -8.90 -0.87 -33.88
C ILE A 121 -10.30 -0.28 -33.70
N THR A 122 -10.90 0.14 -34.81
CA THR A 122 -12.31 0.54 -34.80
C THR A 122 -13.19 -0.66 -34.55
N ALA A 123 -13.96 -0.63 -33.48
CA ALA A 123 -14.87 -1.70 -33.09
C ALA A 123 -16.33 -1.22 -33.09
N GLU A 124 -17.23 -2.13 -33.39
CA GLU A 124 -18.68 -1.95 -33.24
C GLU A 124 -19.18 -2.79 -32.07
N PHE A 125 -20.20 -2.27 -31.39
CA PHE A 125 -20.79 -2.90 -30.18
C PHE A 125 -22.22 -3.27 -30.49
N ASP A 126 -22.53 -4.58 -30.51
CA ASP A 126 -23.87 -5.07 -30.79
C ASP A 126 -24.34 -6.11 -29.75
N ALA A 127 -25.51 -6.73 -30.02
CA ALA A 127 -26.06 -7.73 -29.11
C ALA A 127 -25.25 -9.04 -29.06
N ASN A 128 -24.32 -9.26 -29.97
CA ASN A 128 -23.50 -10.47 -30.06
C ASN A 128 -22.13 -10.28 -29.39
N GLY A 129 -21.68 -9.04 -29.23
CA GLY A 129 -20.38 -8.74 -28.67
C GLY A 129 -19.71 -7.53 -29.28
N ILE A 130 -18.40 -7.55 -29.27
CA ILE A 130 -17.50 -6.55 -29.84
C ILE A 130 -17.05 -7.05 -31.21
N GLU A 131 -17.42 -6.33 -32.27
CA GLU A 131 -17.08 -6.67 -33.66
C GLU A 131 -15.98 -5.74 -34.16
N PHE A 132 -14.95 -6.30 -34.76
CA PHE A 132 -13.89 -5.55 -35.43
C PHE A 132 -13.24 -6.36 -36.57
N ASP A 133 -12.65 -5.64 -37.50
CA ASP A 133 -11.96 -6.22 -38.64
C ASP A 133 -10.46 -6.30 -38.39
N VAL A 134 -9.87 -7.46 -38.64
CA VAL A 134 -8.44 -7.71 -38.66
C VAL A 134 -7.97 -7.73 -40.09
N ASP A 135 -6.98 -6.94 -40.44
CA ASP A 135 -6.37 -6.89 -41.73
C ASP A 135 -5.35 -8.02 -41.95
N ARG A 136 -4.57 -7.92 -43.07
CA ARG A 136 -3.51 -8.89 -43.36
C ARG A 136 -2.31 -8.87 -42.41
N SER A 137 -2.22 -7.90 -41.55
CA SER A 137 -1.09 -7.77 -40.59
C SER A 137 -1.06 -8.90 -39.57
N GLY A 138 -2.14 -9.66 -39.51
CA GLY A 138 -2.16 -10.94 -38.83
C GLY A 138 -2.90 -10.91 -37.50
N PHE A 139 -3.04 -12.09 -36.99
CA PHE A 139 -3.54 -12.36 -35.68
C PHE A 139 -2.38 -12.23 -34.68
N SER A 140 -2.58 -11.52 -33.61
CA SER A 140 -1.61 -11.28 -32.54
C SER A 140 -2.39 -10.85 -31.31
N PRO A 141 -1.76 -10.48 -30.20
CA PRO A 141 -2.53 -10.05 -29.02
C PRO A 141 -3.44 -8.86 -29.33
N PHE A 142 -4.67 -8.96 -28.83
CA PHE A 142 -5.62 -7.87 -28.72
C PHE A 142 -5.97 -7.65 -27.27
N ALA A 143 -6.24 -6.42 -26.91
CA ALA A 143 -6.81 -6.07 -25.62
C ALA A 143 -8.13 -5.33 -25.83
N VAL A 144 -9.19 -5.78 -25.17
CA VAL A 144 -10.35 -4.95 -24.92
C VAL A 144 -10.03 -4.13 -23.68
N VAL A 145 -10.04 -2.81 -23.78
CA VAL A 145 -9.67 -1.88 -22.72
C VAL A 145 -10.85 -0.99 -22.40
N TRP A 146 -11.16 -0.81 -21.12
CA TRP A 146 -12.23 0.08 -20.70
C TRP A 146 -11.89 0.81 -19.41
N GLN A 147 -12.63 1.90 -19.12
CA GLN A 147 -12.50 2.66 -17.90
C GLN A 147 -13.60 2.26 -16.91
N GLU A 148 -13.22 1.83 -15.71
CA GLU A 148 -14.18 1.62 -14.64
C GLU A 148 -13.79 2.39 -13.37
N ASN A 149 -14.71 2.47 -12.41
CA ASN A 149 -14.38 3.07 -11.12
C ASN A 149 -13.28 2.28 -10.45
N ALA A 150 -12.22 2.96 -10.07
CA ALA A 150 -11.13 2.33 -9.32
C ALA A 150 -11.70 1.69 -8.04
N GLN A 151 -11.43 0.41 -7.86
CA GLN A 151 -11.78 -0.26 -6.63
C GLN A 151 -11.03 0.39 -5.48
N THR A 152 -11.73 0.67 -4.38
CA THR A 152 -11.12 1.28 -3.21
C THR A 152 -11.35 0.42 -1.98
N PHE A 153 -10.34 0.33 -1.14
CA PHE A 153 -10.40 -0.28 0.17
C PHE A 153 -10.34 0.78 1.26
N THR A 154 -10.90 0.48 2.41
CA THR A 154 -10.91 1.41 3.53
C THR A 154 -9.89 0.98 4.59
N ILE A 155 -8.98 1.89 4.95
CA ILE A 155 -8.12 1.74 6.12
C ILE A 155 -8.69 2.61 7.24
N THR A 156 -9.11 1.97 8.34
CA THR A 156 -9.61 2.69 9.50
C THR A 156 -8.49 2.95 10.50
N ALA A 157 -8.14 4.23 10.67
CA ALA A 157 -7.06 4.66 11.53
C ALA A 157 -7.56 5.34 12.81
N SER A 158 -7.05 4.90 13.96
CA SER A 158 -7.40 5.42 15.29
C SER A 158 -6.18 5.65 16.16
N ALA A 159 -6.30 6.61 17.05
CA ALA A 159 -5.28 6.90 18.06
C ALA A 159 -5.95 7.05 19.42
N GLY A 160 -5.34 6.45 20.45
CA GLY A 160 -5.71 6.65 21.84
C GLY A 160 -5.23 8.00 22.38
N ASP A 161 -5.52 8.24 23.67
CA ASP A 161 -5.05 9.45 24.36
C ASP A 161 -3.52 9.50 24.40
N GLY A 162 -2.97 10.70 24.31
CA GLY A 162 -1.52 10.94 24.37
C GLY A 162 -0.82 11.06 23.03
N GLY A 163 -1.54 11.02 21.89
CA GLY A 163 -0.95 11.25 20.58
C GLY A 163 -1.97 11.28 19.44
N SER A 164 -1.46 11.21 18.22
CA SER A 164 -2.27 11.26 17.01
C SER A 164 -1.75 10.31 15.95
N ILE A 165 -2.62 9.97 15.00
CA ILE A 165 -2.29 9.28 13.76
C ILE A 165 -2.80 10.11 12.60
N SER A 166 -2.03 10.19 11.52
CA SER A 166 -2.41 10.93 10.30
C SER A 166 -2.09 10.10 9.07
N PRO A 167 -3.05 9.96 8.13
CA PRO A 167 -4.44 10.40 8.22
C PRO A 167 -5.23 9.64 9.29
N ARG A 168 -6.38 10.16 9.73
CA ARG A 168 -7.21 9.57 10.79
C ARG A 168 -8.62 9.27 10.27
N GLY A 169 -9.26 8.28 10.88
CA GLY A 169 -10.61 7.85 10.54
C GLY A 169 -10.61 6.88 9.37
N SER A 170 -11.69 6.87 8.60
CA SER A 170 -11.81 6.02 7.41
C SER A 170 -11.10 6.69 6.23
N VAL A 171 -10.10 6.03 5.71
CA VAL A 171 -9.27 6.50 4.58
C VAL A 171 -9.49 5.56 3.43
N ALA A 172 -10.04 6.06 2.33
CA ALA A 172 -10.15 5.30 1.09
C ALA A 172 -8.78 5.25 0.39
N VAL A 173 -8.40 4.09 -0.09
CA VAL A 173 -7.15 3.81 -0.81
C VAL A 173 -7.51 3.00 -2.05
N ALA A 174 -7.01 3.39 -3.20
CA ALA A 174 -7.22 2.63 -4.43
C ALA A 174 -6.56 1.24 -4.31
N GLU A 175 -7.15 0.25 -4.97
CA GLU A 175 -6.57 -1.10 -5.09
C GLU A 175 -5.14 -1.01 -5.61
N GLY A 176 -4.23 -1.79 -5.02
CA GLY A 176 -2.82 -1.81 -5.39
C GLY A 176 -2.00 -0.60 -4.90
N ALA A 177 -2.64 0.46 -4.41
CA ALA A 177 -1.92 1.66 -3.99
C ALA A 177 -1.31 1.52 -2.59
N ASP A 178 -0.21 2.21 -2.38
CA ASP A 178 0.44 2.32 -1.09
C ASP A 178 -0.16 3.45 -0.25
N LYS A 179 -0.20 3.26 1.08
CA LYS A 179 -0.67 4.28 2.01
C LYS A 179 0.17 4.36 3.27
N ILE A 180 0.70 5.55 3.54
CA ILE A 180 1.51 5.83 4.73
C ILE A 180 0.64 6.46 5.82
N PHE A 181 0.85 5.99 7.05
CA PHE A 181 0.31 6.58 8.28
C PHE A 181 1.45 7.02 9.18
N THR A 182 1.38 8.25 9.67
CA THR A 182 2.35 8.81 10.60
C THR A 182 1.75 8.88 12.00
N ILE A 183 2.48 8.42 13.01
CA ILE A 183 2.07 8.37 14.41
C ILE A 183 2.91 9.36 15.19
N THR A 184 2.24 10.31 15.86
CA THR A 184 2.93 11.39 16.58
C THR A 184 2.47 11.42 18.03
N PRO A 185 3.37 11.18 19.00
CA PRO A 185 3.05 11.34 20.41
C PRO A 185 2.97 12.83 20.77
N ASN A 186 2.11 13.16 21.72
CA ASN A 186 2.06 14.49 22.33
C ASN A 186 3.25 14.69 23.27
N GLY A 187 3.53 15.94 23.68
CA GLY A 187 4.54 16.23 24.68
C GLY A 187 4.30 15.45 25.99
N GLY A 188 5.34 14.79 26.51
CA GLY A 188 5.26 13.92 27.69
C GLY A 188 4.65 12.53 27.43
N TYR A 189 4.54 12.14 26.18
CA TYR A 189 4.09 10.79 25.79
C TYR A 189 5.06 10.15 24.81
N THR A 190 5.08 8.84 24.82
CA THR A 190 5.78 7.99 23.84
C THR A 190 4.79 7.05 23.19
N ILE A 191 5.11 6.57 22.00
CA ILE A 191 4.33 5.55 21.34
C ILE A 191 4.51 4.25 22.13
N ALA A 192 3.42 3.72 22.69
CA ALA A 192 3.46 2.46 23.43
C ALA A 192 3.37 1.25 22.48
N ASN A 193 2.45 1.30 21.53
CA ASN A 193 2.27 0.24 20.55
C ASN A 193 1.43 0.72 19.37
N VAL A 194 1.73 0.18 18.20
CA VAL A 194 0.89 0.28 17.02
C VAL A 194 0.41 -1.11 16.66
N LYS A 195 -0.88 -1.22 16.34
CA LYS A 195 -1.48 -2.48 15.86
C LYS A 195 -2.02 -2.27 14.46
N VAL A 196 -1.77 -3.25 13.61
CA VAL A 196 -2.32 -3.36 12.27
C VAL A 196 -3.12 -4.67 12.22
N ASP A 197 -4.39 -4.59 11.86
CA ASP A 197 -5.32 -5.72 11.86
C ASP A 197 -5.23 -6.55 13.16
N GLU A 198 -5.31 -5.82 14.28
CA GLU A 198 -5.21 -6.36 15.65
C GLU A 198 -3.84 -6.93 16.04
N LYS A 199 -2.90 -7.05 15.10
CA LYS A 199 -1.53 -7.53 15.35
C LYS A 199 -0.60 -6.37 15.71
N SER A 200 0.20 -6.55 16.77
CA SER A 200 1.20 -5.54 17.16
C SER A 200 2.35 -5.50 16.15
N VAL A 201 2.70 -4.27 15.74
CA VAL A 201 3.90 -3.98 14.92
C VAL A 201 4.96 -3.23 15.73
N GLY A 202 4.72 -3.04 17.05
CA GLY A 202 5.64 -2.36 17.95
C GLY A 202 5.39 -0.84 18.04
N ALA A 203 6.33 -0.12 18.63
CA ALA A 203 6.29 1.34 18.76
C ALA A 203 6.97 1.98 17.53
N VAL A 204 6.22 2.15 16.47
CA VAL A 204 6.69 2.76 15.21
C VAL A 204 6.08 4.13 15.03
N ASP A 205 6.82 5.08 14.47
CA ASP A 205 6.38 6.44 14.18
C ASP A 205 5.70 6.57 12.81
N SER A 206 5.85 5.54 11.98
CA SER A 206 5.20 5.45 10.68
C SER A 206 4.92 4.00 10.31
N TYR A 207 3.87 3.79 9.50
CA TYR A 207 3.56 2.51 8.92
C TYR A 207 3.03 2.68 7.50
N THR A 208 3.55 1.89 6.57
CA THR A 208 3.12 1.88 5.17
C THR A 208 2.37 0.58 4.89
N PHE A 209 1.12 0.72 4.47
CA PHE A 209 0.45 -0.36 3.77
C PHE A 209 0.91 -0.33 2.32
N THR A 210 1.38 -1.45 1.81
CA THR A 210 1.78 -1.60 0.41
C THR A 210 0.79 -2.49 -0.30
N ASP A 211 0.51 -2.21 -1.57
CA ASP A 211 -0.37 -3.00 -2.42
C ASP A 211 -1.70 -3.32 -1.73
N VAL A 212 -2.46 -2.27 -1.39
CA VAL A 212 -3.70 -2.39 -0.62
C VAL A 212 -4.77 -3.09 -1.46
N ASN A 213 -5.12 -4.33 -1.09
CA ASN A 213 -6.10 -5.17 -1.77
C ASN A 213 -7.23 -5.66 -0.85
N ALA A 214 -7.32 -5.11 0.36
CA ALA A 214 -8.36 -5.41 1.35
C ALA A 214 -8.57 -4.22 2.30
N ASN A 215 -9.66 -4.28 3.08
CA ASN A 215 -9.88 -3.33 4.16
C ASN A 215 -8.94 -3.64 5.34
N HIS A 216 -8.37 -2.61 5.94
CA HIS A 216 -7.42 -2.71 7.04
C HIS A 216 -7.81 -1.82 8.22
N THR A 217 -7.16 -2.09 9.36
CA THR A 217 -7.23 -1.24 10.54
C THR A 217 -5.83 -0.91 11.03
N ILE A 218 -5.64 0.31 11.52
CA ILE A 218 -4.43 0.71 12.22
C ILE A 218 -4.81 1.49 13.48
N SER A 219 -4.21 1.15 14.60
CA SER A 219 -4.45 1.82 15.88
C SER A 219 -3.15 2.06 16.62
N ALA A 220 -3.00 3.27 17.18
CA ALA A 220 -1.86 3.64 17.99
C ALA A 220 -2.28 3.86 19.44
N THR A 221 -1.46 3.40 20.37
CA THR A 221 -1.59 3.66 21.80
C THR A 221 -0.33 4.35 22.32
N PHE A 222 -0.49 5.18 23.33
CA PHE A 222 0.58 5.99 23.89
C PHE A 222 0.70 5.76 25.39
N ALA A 223 1.90 5.87 25.90
CA ALA A 223 2.20 5.85 27.32
C ALA A 223 2.79 7.21 27.74
N ARG A 224 2.53 7.63 28.96
CA ARG A 224 3.25 8.79 29.49
C ARG A 224 4.74 8.49 29.52
N ASP A 225 5.52 9.45 29.11
CA ASP A 225 6.97 9.39 29.23
C ASP A 225 7.33 9.48 30.73
N SER A 226 7.76 8.36 31.30
CA SER A 226 8.21 8.33 32.69
C SER A 226 9.58 8.99 32.88
N SER A 227 10.23 9.40 31.77
CA SER A 227 11.53 10.08 31.84
C SER A 227 11.44 11.60 31.92
N GLY A 228 10.24 12.18 31.95
CA GLY A 228 10.00 13.63 31.91
C GLY A 228 9.15 14.23 33.04
N ASP A 229 8.63 13.42 33.95
CA ASP A 229 7.87 13.98 35.06
C ASP A 229 8.78 14.24 36.28
N GLY A 230 9.53 15.33 36.21
CA GLY A 230 10.05 15.97 37.36
C GLY A 230 8.94 16.69 38.17
N GLY A 231 7.75 16.15 38.25
CA GLY A 231 6.58 16.76 38.88
C GLY A 231 5.55 15.83 39.50
N GLY A 232 5.85 14.55 39.63
CA GLY A 232 4.98 13.61 40.32
C GLY A 232 5.44 13.38 41.76
N HIS A 233 4.81 14.02 42.68
CA HIS A 233 5.08 13.96 44.13
C HIS A 233 4.98 12.56 44.76
N ASP A 234 4.68 11.49 44.01
CA ASP A 234 4.33 10.20 44.64
C ASP A 234 5.33 9.07 44.43
N SER A 235 6.47 9.30 43.76
CA SER A 235 7.42 8.21 43.51
C SER A 235 8.89 8.60 43.60
N ASP A 236 9.17 9.83 43.98
CA ASP A 236 10.55 10.20 44.31
C ASP A 236 10.89 9.61 45.67
N PRO A 237 11.96 8.82 45.78
CA PRO A 237 12.40 8.36 47.10
C PRO A 237 13.02 9.51 47.84
N TYR A 238 12.20 10.41 48.32
CA TYR A 238 12.74 11.35 49.26
C TYR A 238 12.86 10.69 50.61
N LEU A 239 13.90 11.07 51.27
CA LEU A 239 14.03 10.88 52.69
C LEU A 239 12.90 11.63 53.38
N ARG A 240 11.87 10.92 53.81
CA ARG A 240 10.89 11.46 54.74
C ARG A 240 11.59 11.56 56.09
N PHE A 241 11.76 12.77 56.51
CA PHE A 241 12.14 13.03 57.90
C PHE A 241 10.86 13.02 58.73
N ASP A 242 10.59 11.93 59.39
CA ASP A 242 9.53 11.85 60.36
C ASP A 242 10.12 12.41 61.67
N SER A 243 9.63 13.54 62.07
CA SER A 243 10.05 14.18 63.34
C SER A 243 9.62 13.40 64.60
N ASN A 244 8.82 12.33 64.41
CA ASN A 244 8.36 11.48 65.48
C ASN A 244 7.83 12.30 66.71
N GLY A 245 7.10 13.39 66.37
CA GLY A 245 6.61 14.36 67.41
C GLY A 245 7.62 15.37 67.92
N GLY A 246 8.83 15.38 67.36
CA GLY A 246 9.85 16.39 67.67
C GLY A 246 9.61 17.65 66.83
N THR A 247 10.01 18.78 67.44
CA THR A 247 9.90 20.10 66.77
C THR A 247 11.13 20.48 65.98
N ARG A 248 12.06 19.55 65.78
CA ARG A 248 13.33 19.83 65.14
C ARG A 248 13.54 18.94 63.93
N PHE A 249 13.70 19.55 62.76
CA PHE A 249 14.20 18.92 61.62
C PHE A 249 15.72 18.88 61.63
N ASP A 250 16.33 17.74 61.80
CA ASP A 250 17.76 17.57 61.79
C ASP A 250 18.24 16.82 60.56
N PRO A 251 18.81 17.50 59.58
CA PRO A 251 19.31 16.88 58.34
C PRO A 251 20.62 16.10 58.55
N ILE A 252 21.12 16.06 59.80
CA ILE A 252 22.29 15.30 60.18
C ILE A 252 21.82 14.18 61.08
N ASP A 253 22.13 12.96 60.78
CA ASP A 253 21.92 11.87 61.70
C ASP A 253 22.94 11.94 62.85
N GLU A 254 22.68 11.19 63.88
CA GLU A 254 23.55 11.15 65.08
C GLU A 254 24.98 10.70 64.75
N ASP A 255 25.20 10.09 63.58
CA ASP A 255 26.49 9.64 63.08
C ASP A 255 27.24 10.72 62.30
N GLY A 256 26.66 11.90 62.11
CA GLY A 256 27.32 13.03 61.45
C GLY A 256 27.38 12.88 59.92
N ARG A 257 26.51 12.11 59.33
CA ARG A 257 26.47 11.94 57.88
C ARG A 257 25.71 13.07 57.21
N SER A 258 26.24 13.53 56.07
CA SER A 258 25.55 14.53 55.26
C SER A 258 24.92 13.90 54.05
N PHE A 259 23.86 14.48 53.57
CA PHE A 259 23.17 14.09 52.36
C PHE A 259 22.79 15.33 51.54
N SER A 260 22.66 15.16 50.27
CA SER A 260 22.15 16.22 49.40
C SER A 260 20.62 16.17 49.45
N LEU A 261 20.01 17.25 49.86
CA LEU A 261 18.58 17.44 49.76
C LEU A 261 18.29 18.28 48.52
N ASN A 262 17.46 17.76 47.67
CA ASN A 262 16.82 18.59 46.67
C ASN A 262 15.64 19.28 47.35
N VAL A 263 15.81 20.54 47.64
CA VAL A 263 14.74 21.37 48.20
C VAL A 263 13.92 21.88 47.03
N TYR A 264 12.73 21.39 46.92
CA TYR A 264 11.74 22.03 46.10
C TYR A 264 11.09 23.14 46.89
N ASP A 265 11.06 24.30 46.28
CA ASP A 265 10.32 25.46 46.81
C ASP A 265 8.83 25.21 46.56
N ASP A 266 8.26 24.39 47.41
CA ASP A 266 6.87 24.01 47.30
C ASP A 266 6.18 24.51 48.56
N GLU A 267 5.32 25.48 48.38
CA GLU A 267 4.54 26.09 49.46
C GLU A 267 3.69 25.07 50.24
N GLU A 268 3.45 23.89 49.69
CA GLU A 268 2.65 22.84 50.27
C GLU A 268 3.37 22.17 51.48
N TYR A 269 4.70 22.16 51.49
CA TYR A 269 5.46 21.48 52.53
C TYR A 269 6.13 22.38 53.53
N GLY A 270 6.08 23.69 53.35
CA GLY A 270 6.49 24.68 54.36
C GLY A 270 7.91 24.55 54.90
N ALA A 271 8.76 23.79 54.24
CA ALA A 271 10.10 23.49 54.73
C ALA A 271 11.14 24.34 54.01
N HIS A 272 11.41 25.52 54.49
CA HIS A 272 12.64 26.23 54.14
C HIS A 272 13.83 25.53 54.79
N ILE A 273 14.62 24.85 53.99
CA ILE A 273 15.90 24.35 54.45
C ILE A 273 16.95 25.43 54.15
N PRO A 274 17.58 26.01 55.15
CA PRO A 274 18.60 27.02 54.93
C PRO A 274 19.76 26.48 54.10
N VAL A 275 20.32 27.30 53.22
CA VAL A 275 21.44 26.97 52.35
C VAL A 275 22.66 26.42 53.12
N SER A 276 22.79 26.71 54.39
CA SER A 276 23.84 26.21 55.25
C SER A 276 23.88 24.69 55.40
N TYR A 277 22.79 24.00 55.08
CA TYR A 277 22.75 22.53 55.13
C TYR A 277 23.39 21.85 53.93
N THR A 278 23.69 22.55 52.88
CA THR A 278 24.28 21.99 51.65
C THR A 278 25.70 21.50 51.83
N HIS A 279 26.36 21.80 52.89
CA HIS A 279 27.74 21.38 53.16
C HIS A 279 27.87 20.26 54.19
N LEU A 280 26.74 19.75 54.68
CA LEU A 280 26.74 18.64 55.64
C LEU A 280 26.88 17.33 54.87
N THR A 281 27.93 16.58 55.14
CA THR A 281 28.23 15.33 54.43
C THR A 281 28.00 14.13 55.34
N LEU A 282 27.30 13.12 54.80
CA LEU A 282 27.18 11.83 55.43
C LEU A 282 28.47 11.02 55.23
N PRO A 283 28.95 10.28 56.21
CA PRO A 283 30.03 9.33 56.00
C PRO A 283 29.65 8.27 55.01
N THR A 284 30.51 8.00 54.05
CA THR A 284 30.24 7.14 52.89
C THR A 284 30.14 5.65 53.18
N ASN A 285 30.33 5.23 54.42
CA ASN A 285 30.50 3.80 54.75
C ASN A 285 29.35 3.21 55.52
N ARG A 286 28.22 3.88 55.62
CA ARG A 286 27.11 3.33 56.34
C ARG A 286 25.96 2.99 55.41
N GLU A 287 25.62 1.73 55.38
CA GLU A 287 24.37 1.31 54.78
C GLU A 287 23.19 1.85 55.60
N VAL A 288 22.28 2.43 54.94
CA VAL A 288 21.02 2.92 55.53
C VAL A 288 19.99 1.81 55.51
#